data_5159335bc1848dcd60dbea0beaf3f883
#
_entry.id   5159335bc1848dcd60dbea0beaf3f883
#
_cell.length_a   1.000
_cell.length_b   1.000
_cell.length_c   1.000
_cell.angle_alpha   90.00
_cell.angle_beta   90.00
_cell.angle_gamma   90.00
#
_symmetry.space_group_name_H-M   'P 1'
#
loop_
_entity.id
_entity.type
_entity.pdbx_description
1 polymer ?
#
loop_
_entity_poly.entity_id
_entity_poly.type
_entity_poly.pdbx_seq_one_letter_code
_entity_poly.pdbx_strand_id
1 'polypeptide(L)' 'MKRNLYVISGVTGMTGNEVARQLVHNGHHVIGFDNFFASSLDSVYDLLGNADFDFFEYNLN' A
#
# COMPACT_ATOMS: atom_id res chain seq x y z
N MET A 1 -20.13 -8.22 4.70
CA MET A 1 -18.73 -8.60 4.50
C MET A 1 -17.87 -7.99 5.61
N LYS A 2 -16.96 -8.77 6.15
CA LYS A 2 -16.10 -8.30 7.23
C LYS A 2 -14.94 -7.49 6.67
N ARG A 3 -14.73 -6.30 7.24
CA ARG A 3 -13.64 -5.44 6.87
C ARG A 3 -12.43 -5.70 7.77
N ASN A 4 -11.26 -5.92 7.17
CA ASN A 4 -10.03 -6.18 7.89
C ASN A 4 -9.02 -5.08 7.64
N LEU A 5 -8.04 -4.98 8.54
CA LEU A 5 -6.92 -4.08 8.40
C LEU A 5 -5.68 -4.91 8.04
N TYR A 6 -4.98 -4.49 6.99
CA TYR A 6 -3.76 -5.14 6.53
C TYR A 6 -2.61 -4.15 6.54
N VAL A 7 -1.43 -4.64 6.89
CA VAL A 7 -0.21 -3.84 6.85
C VAL A 7 0.72 -4.49 5.83
N ILE A 8 1.19 -3.72 4.86
CA ILE A 8 2.02 -4.24 3.77
C ILE A 8 3.33 -3.46 3.72
N SER A 9 4.44 -4.18 3.87
CA SER A 9 5.77 -3.63 3.68
C SER A 9 6.18 -3.80 2.21
N GLY A 10 6.90 -2.82 1.67
CA GLY A 10 7.29 -2.85 0.27
C GLY A 10 6.13 -2.60 -0.68
N VAL A 11 5.20 -1.75 -0.27
CA VAL A 11 3.94 -1.55 -0.98
C VAL A 11 4.13 -0.93 -2.37
N THR A 12 5.24 -0.22 -2.61
CA THR A 12 5.50 0.36 -3.93
C THR A 12 6.13 -0.64 -4.89
N GLY A 13 6.56 -1.81 -4.40
CA GLY A 13 7.07 -2.87 -5.26
C GLY A 13 5.95 -3.58 -5.99
N MET A 14 6.33 -4.38 -7.01
CA MET A 14 5.34 -5.01 -7.88
C MET A 14 4.34 -5.88 -7.11
N THR A 15 4.84 -6.76 -6.26
CA THR A 15 3.97 -7.69 -5.53
C THR A 15 3.17 -6.98 -4.45
N GLY A 16 3.82 -6.13 -3.67
CA GLY A 16 3.13 -5.41 -2.60
C GLY A 16 2.05 -4.48 -3.14
N ASN A 17 2.33 -3.82 -4.25
CA ASN A 17 1.37 -2.94 -4.91
C ASN A 17 0.11 -3.70 -5.33
N GLU A 18 0.30 -4.87 -5.95
CA GLU A 18 -0.82 -5.66 -6.44
C GLU A 18 -1.69 -6.16 -5.29
N VAL A 19 -1.06 -6.64 -4.21
CA VAL A 19 -1.79 -7.12 -3.04
C VAL A 19 -2.58 -5.97 -2.41
N ALA A 20 -1.95 -4.81 -2.24
CA ALA A 20 -2.63 -3.66 -1.65
C ALA A 20 -3.84 -3.25 -2.48
N ARG A 21 -3.69 -3.22 -3.79
CA ARG A 21 -4.76 -2.82 -4.69
C ARG A 21 -5.95 -3.76 -4.60
N GLN A 22 -5.69 -5.07 -4.56
CA GLN A 22 -6.75 -6.05 -4.44
C GLN A 22 -7.47 -5.95 -3.10
N LEU A 23 -6.74 -5.75 -2.02
CA LEU A 23 -7.35 -5.63 -0.70
C LEU A 23 -8.24 -4.39 -0.60
N VAL A 24 -7.77 -3.27 -1.11
CA VAL A 24 -8.57 -2.05 -1.12
C VAL A 24 -9.81 -2.24 -1.97
N HIS A 25 -9.66 -2.89 -3.12
CA HIS A 25 -10.79 -3.13 -4.02
C HIS A 25 -11.85 -4.01 -3.35
N ASN A 26 -11.43 -4.91 -2.48
CA ASN A 26 -12.35 -5.81 -1.77
C ASN A 26 -12.90 -5.20 -0.47
N GLY A 27 -12.68 -3.93 -0.25
CA GLY A 27 -13.28 -3.22 0.89
C GLY A 27 -12.49 -3.27 2.18
N HIS A 28 -11.23 -3.72 2.13
CA HIS A 28 -10.37 -3.75 3.31
C HIS A 28 -9.56 -2.48 3.41
N HIS A 29 -9.08 -2.17 4.62
CA HIS A 29 -8.20 -1.03 4.84
C HIS A 29 -6.76 -1.51 4.82
N VAL A 30 -5.90 -0.77 4.10
CA VAL A 30 -4.48 -1.13 3.94
C VAL A 30 -3.61 0.01 4.43
N ILE A 31 -2.61 -0.34 5.25
CA ILE A 31 -1.54 0.58 5.61
C ILE A 31 -0.28 0.08 4.92
N GLY A 32 0.24 0.88 3.99
CA GLY A 32 1.41 0.50 3.21
C GLY A 32 2.66 1.23 3.66
N PHE A 33 3.77 0.50 3.74
CA PHE A 33 5.07 1.06 4.07
C PHE A 33 6.05 0.80 2.94
N ASP A 34 6.95 1.76 2.70
CA ASP A 34 8.01 1.57 1.72
C ASP A 34 9.14 2.56 1.99
N ASN A 35 10.35 2.15 1.64
CA ASN A 35 11.52 3.03 1.74
C ASN A 35 11.96 3.59 0.40
N PHE A 36 11.25 3.26 -0.67
CA PHE A 36 11.55 3.70 -2.04
C PHE A 36 12.92 3.29 -2.54
N PHE A 37 13.48 2.22 -1.99
CA PHE A 37 14.83 1.81 -2.39
C PHE A 37 14.88 1.42 -3.87
N ALA A 38 13.88 0.68 -4.35
CA ALA A 38 13.85 0.17 -5.72
C ALA A 38 12.62 0.61 -6.51
N SER A 39 11.77 1.46 -5.92
CA SER A 39 10.50 1.82 -6.53
C SER A 39 10.21 3.28 -6.30
N SER A 40 9.11 3.76 -6.86
CA SER A 40 8.69 5.14 -6.67
C SER A 40 7.24 5.19 -6.22
N LEU A 41 6.83 6.35 -5.75
CA LEU A 41 5.46 6.58 -5.33
C LEU A 41 4.45 6.41 -6.46
N ASP A 42 4.90 6.51 -7.70
CA ASP A 42 4.02 6.39 -8.86
C ASP A 42 3.26 5.07 -8.88
N SER A 43 3.85 4.00 -8.36
CA SER A 43 3.22 2.69 -8.38
C SER A 43 1.97 2.61 -7.52
N VAL A 44 1.82 3.49 -6.54
CA VAL A 44 0.64 3.52 -5.67
C VAL A 44 -0.12 4.84 -5.79
N TYR A 45 0.17 5.61 -6.83
CA TYR A 45 -0.39 6.94 -6.97
C TYR A 45 -1.92 6.93 -6.92
N ASP A 46 -2.53 5.99 -7.59
CA ASP A 46 -3.99 5.89 -7.62
C ASP A 46 -4.58 5.44 -6.29
N LEU A 47 -3.79 4.77 -5.44
CA LEU A 47 -4.24 4.37 -4.11
C LEU A 47 -4.17 5.51 -3.10
N LEU A 48 -3.31 6.49 -3.32
CA LEU A 48 -3.08 7.56 -2.35
C LEU A 48 -4.32 8.40 -2.10
N GLY A 49 -5.22 8.46 -3.05
CA GLY A 49 -6.47 9.20 -2.88
C GLY A 49 -7.61 8.37 -2.31
N ASN A 50 -7.38 7.12 -2.00
CA ASN A 50 -8.41 6.22 -1.51
C ASN A 50 -8.48 6.29 0.01
N ALA A 51 -9.70 6.43 0.56
CA ALA A 51 -9.89 6.54 2.00
C ALA A 51 -9.48 5.27 2.75
N ASP A 52 -9.40 4.14 2.06
CA ASP A 52 -9.02 2.87 2.67
C ASP A 52 -7.55 2.54 2.51
N PHE A 53 -6.74 3.51 2.10
CA PHE A 53 -5.30 3.30 1.94
C PHE A 53 -4.53 4.42 2.63
N ASP A 54 -3.62 4.05 3.53
CA ASP A 54 -2.69 4.97 4.16
C ASP A 54 -1.27 4.58 3.79
N PHE A 55 -0.44 5.55 3.49
CA PHE A 55 0.93 5.30 3.09
C PHE A 55 1.90 5.99 4.03
N PHE A 56 2.93 5.26 4.44
CA PHE A 56 3.99 5.80 5.26
C PHE A 56 5.34 5.44 4.66
N GLU A 57 6.19 6.43 4.50
CA GLU A 57 7.57 6.22 4.10
C GLU A 57 8.41 5.93 5.34
N TYR A 58 9.32 4.96 5.24
CA TYR A 58 10.26 4.73 6.32
C TYR A 58 11.65 4.50 5.73
N ASN A 59 12.65 4.82 6.52
CA ASN A 59 14.03 4.75 6.10
C ASN A 59 14.81 3.89 7.09
N LEU A 60 15.37 2.78 6.60
CA LEU A 60 16.07 1.82 7.44
C LEU A 60 17.59 2.02 7.40
N ASN A 61 18.05 3.19 7.57
CA ASN A 61 19.51 3.45 7.60
C ASN A 61 20.12 3.05 8.92
#